data_f8cfed20db7c11ea0efcbc422738f1ca
#
_entry.id   f8cfed20db7c11ea0efcbc422738f1ca
#
_cell.length_a   1.000
_cell.length_b   1.000
_cell.length_c   1.000
_cell.angle_alpha   90.00
_cell.angle_beta   90.00
_cell.angle_gamma   90.00
#
_symmetry.space_group_name_H-M   'P 1'
#
loop_
_entity.id
_entity.type
_entity.pdbx_description
1 polymer ?
#
loop_
_entity_poly.entity_id
_entity_poly.type
_entity_poly.pdbx_seq_one_letter_code
_entity_poly.pdbx_strand_id
1 'polypeptide(L)'
;VFQNGGDIWYTNVACFEGALIHRRVFDRIAYADTRYFLAWDDTEFGYRASEFFKVAYCDAYTLIRQRGHDNIDIGVRSLYRASDMYRYFHIRNRFLLIQTLLKREPRAWARALLRVSYHAFTGVLVVKEMVRAAMFKEKNLGVPALWRGLKDGLRGRFGAMSN
;
A
#
# COMPACT_ATOMS: atom_id res chain seq x y z
N VAL A 1 22.39 14.35 11.40
CA VAL A 1 22.23 15.81 11.57
C VAL A 1 22.07 16.36 10.16
N PHE A 2 20.82 16.70 9.75
CA PHE A 2 20.53 17.27 8.45
C PHE A 2 20.99 18.74 8.49
N GLN A 3 22.04 19.07 7.77
CA GLN A 3 22.65 20.41 7.78
C GLN A 3 21.96 21.43 6.83
N ASN A 4 21.04 21.00 6.00
CA ASN A 4 20.29 21.88 5.13
C ASN A 4 18.81 21.75 5.50
N GLY A 5 18.25 22.76 6.14
CA GLY A 5 16.92 22.86 6.70
C GLY A 5 15.78 22.46 5.78
N GLY A 6 15.69 21.19 5.45
CA GLY A 6 14.54 20.60 4.80
C GLY A 6 13.38 20.55 5.79
N ASP A 7 12.18 20.84 5.30
CA ASP A 7 10.96 20.75 6.10
C ASP A 7 10.72 19.33 6.56
N ILE A 8 10.23 19.17 7.79
CA ILE A 8 9.86 17.90 8.38
C ILE A 8 8.34 17.86 8.52
N TRP A 9 7.70 16.89 7.88
CA TRP A 9 6.26 16.66 8.02
C TRP A 9 5.97 15.38 8.79
N TYR A 10 5.13 15.49 9.81
CA TYR A 10 4.68 14.32 10.55
C TYR A 10 3.53 13.63 9.82
N THR A 11 3.57 12.30 9.82
CA THR A 11 2.62 11.43 9.15
C THR A 11 2.36 10.16 9.96
N ASN A 12 1.41 9.36 9.55
CA ASN A 12 1.16 8.02 10.07
C ASN A 12 1.46 6.91 9.04
N VAL A 13 2.12 7.27 7.95
CA VAL A 13 2.48 6.35 6.87
C VAL A 13 3.99 6.39 6.68
N ALA A 14 4.60 5.25 6.46
CA ALA A 14 6.01 5.13 6.06
C ALA A 14 6.12 4.66 4.61
N CYS A 15 7.28 4.92 4.00
CA CYS A 15 7.75 4.27 2.81
C CYS A 15 9.10 3.66 3.14
N PHE A 16 9.30 2.37 2.91
CA PHE A 16 10.57 1.71 3.26
C PHE A 16 11.72 2.15 2.35
N GLU A 17 11.42 2.68 1.17
CA GLU A 17 12.43 3.23 0.27
C GLU A 17 13.01 4.51 0.88
N GLY A 18 14.24 4.44 1.38
CA GLY A 18 14.92 5.54 2.07
C GLY A 18 14.52 5.74 3.54
N ALA A 19 13.83 4.79 4.15
CA ALA A 19 13.46 4.89 5.55
C ALA A 19 14.66 4.71 6.49
N LEU A 20 14.78 5.59 7.48
CA LEU A 20 15.65 5.43 8.61
C LEU A 20 14.80 5.10 9.85
N ILE A 21 14.98 3.89 10.38
CA ILE A 21 14.14 3.38 11.45
C ILE A 21 14.99 3.13 12.69
N HIS A 22 14.64 3.80 13.79
CA HIS A 22 15.34 3.57 15.05
C HIS A 22 15.03 2.17 15.61
N ARG A 23 16.04 1.45 16.13
CA ARG A 23 15.91 0.07 16.63
C ARG A 23 14.74 -0.13 17.61
N ARG A 24 14.51 0.82 18.51
CA ARG A 24 13.40 0.76 19.49
C ARG A 24 12.02 0.60 18.85
N VAL A 25 11.86 0.96 17.59
CA VAL A 25 10.58 0.74 16.86
C VAL A 25 10.32 -0.75 16.74
N PHE A 26 11.33 -1.52 16.31
CA PHE A 26 11.22 -2.98 16.19
C PHE A 26 11.01 -3.67 17.56
N ASP A 27 11.66 -3.16 18.60
CA ASP A 27 11.48 -3.68 19.96
C ASP A 27 10.03 -3.48 20.47
N ARG A 28 9.33 -2.44 19.98
CA ARG A 28 7.97 -2.07 20.41
C ARG A 28 6.87 -2.69 19.55
N ILE A 29 7.01 -2.69 18.25
CA ILE A 29 5.95 -3.09 17.31
C ILE A 29 6.31 -4.33 16.48
N ALA A 30 7.48 -4.93 16.72
CA ALA A 30 8.07 -6.01 15.92
C ALA A 30 8.35 -5.57 14.45
N TYR A 31 8.64 -6.53 13.59
CA TYR A 31 8.94 -6.29 12.17
C TYR A 31 7.69 -6.07 11.34
N ALA A 32 7.89 -5.79 10.04
CA ALA A 32 6.81 -5.75 9.07
C ALA A 32 6.05 -7.10 9.02
N ASP A 33 4.76 -7.04 8.85
CA ASP A 33 3.91 -8.23 8.81
C ASP A 33 4.13 -8.99 7.49
N THR A 34 4.71 -10.19 7.58
CA THR A 34 5.06 -11.02 6.42
C THR A 34 3.87 -11.45 5.57
N ARG A 35 2.64 -11.35 6.09
CA ARG A 35 1.41 -11.63 5.34
C ARG A 35 1.21 -10.69 4.16
N TYR A 36 1.80 -9.48 4.19
CA TYR A 36 1.74 -8.54 3.07
C TYR A 36 2.57 -9.01 1.88
N PHE A 37 3.77 -9.55 2.12
CA PHE A 37 4.74 -9.99 1.12
C PHE A 37 5.19 -8.88 0.16
N LEU A 38 4.27 -8.14 -0.44
CA LEU A 38 4.51 -7.04 -1.38
C LEU A 38 3.31 -6.07 -1.32
N ALA A 39 3.59 -4.76 -1.34
CA ALA A 39 2.66 -3.65 -1.25
C ALA A 39 1.89 -3.52 0.09
N TRP A 40 1.80 -2.31 0.57
CA TRP A 40 1.14 -1.88 1.81
C TRP A 40 1.82 -2.31 3.13
N ASP A 41 2.91 -3.07 3.06
CA ASP A 41 3.72 -3.48 4.21
C ASP A 41 4.35 -2.27 4.93
N ASP A 42 4.88 -1.34 4.17
CA ASP A 42 5.43 -0.07 4.66
C ASP A 42 4.34 0.84 5.26
N THR A 43 3.21 0.94 4.60
CA THR A 43 2.05 1.71 5.07
C THR A 43 1.50 1.15 6.38
N GLU A 44 1.35 -0.16 6.47
CA GLU A 44 0.90 -0.85 7.69
C GLU A 44 1.90 -0.68 8.83
N PHE A 45 3.19 -0.86 8.54
CA PHE A 45 4.26 -0.69 9.52
C PHE A 45 4.30 0.75 10.06
N GLY A 46 4.26 1.75 9.17
CA GLY A 46 4.24 3.15 9.55
C GLY A 46 3.03 3.50 10.40
N TYR A 47 1.86 2.95 10.06
CA TYR A 47 0.65 3.14 10.82
C TYR A 47 0.74 2.56 12.23
N ARG A 48 1.28 1.34 12.42
CA ARG A 48 1.55 0.78 13.75
C ARG A 48 2.60 1.57 14.51
N ALA A 49 3.68 1.97 13.84
CA ALA A 49 4.74 2.76 14.45
C ALA A 49 4.23 4.11 14.97
N SER A 50 3.34 4.77 14.22
CA SER A 50 2.79 6.09 14.59
C SER A 50 1.96 6.09 15.88
N GLU A 51 1.61 4.91 16.40
CA GLU A 51 0.93 4.78 17.68
C GLU A 51 1.85 5.09 18.88
N PHE A 52 3.14 4.81 18.73
CA PHE A 52 4.13 4.93 19.81
C PHE A 52 5.24 5.92 19.50
N PHE A 53 5.45 6.23 18.24
CA PHE A 53 6.56 7.03 17.75
C PHE A 53 6.09 8.07 16.75
N LYS A 54 6.89 9.13 16.58
CA LYS A 54 6.68 10.08 15.50
C LYS A 54 7.24 9.50 14.20
N VAL A 55 6.42 9.41 13.20
CA VAL A 55 6.82 9.10 11.82
C VAL A 55 6.90 10.41 11.07
N ALA A 56 7.98 10.64 10.36
CA ALA A 56 8.19 11.90 9.66
C ALA A 56 8.78 11.69 8.26
N TYR A 57 8.35 12.52 7.33
CA TYR A 57 9.04 12.75 6.07
C TYR A 57 10.00 13.93 6.23
N CYS A 58 11.21 13.75 5.71
CA CYS A 58 12.20 14.82 5.61
C CYS A 58 12.35 15.18 4.14
N ASP A 59 12.23 16.46 3.80
CA ASP A 59 12.48 16.99 2.45
C ASP A 59 13.98 17.09 2.21
N ALA A 60 14.62 15.94 2.12
CA ALA A 60 16.01 15.81 1.75
C ALA A 60 16.18 14.64 0.79
N TYR A 61 16.94 14.86 -0.26
CA TYR A 61 17.32 13.77 -1.18
C TYR A 61 18.28 12.81 -0.48
N THR A 62 17.77 11.70 0.02
CA THR A 62 18.57 10.65 0.68
C THR A 62 18.91 9.51 -0.26
N LEU A 63 18.16 9.34 -1.35
CA LEU A 63 18.33 8.28 -2.32
C LEU A 63 18.17 8.81 -3.75
N ILE A 64 19.02 8.30 -4.64
CA ILE A 64 18.88 8.48 -6.09
C ILE A 64 18.47 7.13 -6.68
N ARG A 65 17.27 7.05 -7.25
CA ARG A 65 16.82 5.87 -7.95
C ARG A 65 17.55 5.72 -9.27
N GLN A 66 18.32 4.66 -9.44
CA GLN A 66 19.11 4.42 -10.67
C GLN A 66 18.26 3.91 -11.83
N ARG A 67 17.10 3.29 -11.56
CA ARG A 67 16.16 2.83 -12.59
C ARG A 67 14.85 3.56 -12.43
N GLY A 68 14.41 4.25 -13.47
CA GLY A 68 13.09 4.84 -13.54
C GLY A 68 11.99 3.76 -13.55
N HIS A 69 10.76 4.15 -13.21
CA HIS A 69 9.61 3.30 -13.49
C HIS A 69 9.27 3.35 -14.97
N ASP A 70 8.97 2.20 -15.58
CA ASP A 70 8.39 2.15 -16.92
C ASP A 70 6.98 2.73 -16.87
N ASN A 71 6.84 3.98 -17.26
CA ASN A 71 5.55 4.65 -17.34
C ASN A 71 5.08 4.68 -18.80
N ILE A 72 3.80 4.41 -19.00
CA ILE A 72 3.14 4.64 -20.29
C ILE A 72 2.49 6.02 -20.20
N ASP A 73 2.96 6.94 -21.04
CA ASP A 73 2.34 8.26 -21.15
C ASP A 73 1.06 8.16 -21.99
N ILE A 74 -0.05 8.56 -21.40
CA ILE A 74 -1.37 8.61 -22.06
C ILE A 74 -1.84 10.05 -22.25
N GLY A 75 -0.93 11.03 -22.16
CA GLY A 75 -1.19 12.45 -22.40
C GLY A 75 -1.84 13.19 -21.23
N VAL A 76 -2.59 12.51 -20.36
CA VAL A 76 -3.24 13.11 -19.18
C VAL A 76 -2.57 12.70 -17.89
N ARG A 77 -2.07 11.46 -17.83
CA ARG A 77 -1.38 10.90 -16.68
C ARG A 77 -0.54 9.71 -17.10
N SER A 78 0.71 9.66 -16.66
CA SER A 78 1.53 8.46 -16.88
C SER A 78 0.93 7.26 -16.13
N LEU A 79 0.83 6.13 -16.84
CA LEU A 79 0.40 4.87 -16.26
C LEU A 79 1.62 4.07 -15.83
N TYR A 80 1.66 3.74 -14.56
CA TYR A 80 2.68 2.84 -14.05
C TYR A 80 2.46 1.43 -14.59
N ARG A 81 3.48 0.87 -15.24
CA ARG A 81 3.49 -0.51 -15.76
C ARG A 81 3.78 -1.49 -14.62
N ALA A 82 2.80 -1.70 -13.76
CA ALA A 82 2.93 -2.62 -12.66
C ALA A 82 2.88 -4.07 -13.15
N SER A 83 3.68 -4.94 -12.53
CA SER A 83 3.60 -6.38 -12.76
C SER A 83 2.26 -6.94 -12.27
N ASP A 84 1.82 -8.09 -12.82
CA ASP A 84 0.62 -8.77 -12.36
C ASP A 84 0.72 -9.19 -10.91
N MET A 85 1.91 -9.55 -10.47
CA MET A 85 2.18 -9.85 -9.07
C MET A 85 1.93 -8.63 -8.17
N TYR A 86 2.42 -7.44 -8.54
CA TYR A 86 2.14 -6.22 -7.79
C TYR A 86 0.65 -5.88 -7.76
N ARG A 87 -0.06 -5.98 -8.88
CA ARG A 87 -1.51 -5.74 -8.97
C ARG A 87 -2.29 -6.66 -8.06
N TYR A 88 -1.94 -7.95 -8.06
CA TYR A 88 -2.53 -8.95 -7.18
C TYR A 88 -2.37 -8.57 -5.71
N PHE A 89 -1.14 -8.34 -5.25
CA PHE A 89 -0.87 -8.01 -3.87
C PHE A 89 -1.44 -6.66 -3.47
N HIS A 90 -1.39 -5.67 -4.36
CA HIS A 90 -1.93 -4.34 -4.11
C HIS A 90 -3.44 -4.37 -3.79
N ILE A 91 -4.21 -5.18 -4.50
CA ILE A 91 -5.65 -5.33 -4.22
C ILE A 91 -5.89 -6.24 -3.02
N ARG A 92 -5.24 -7.40 -2.97
CA ARG A 92 -5.43 -8.38 -1.88
C ARG A 92 -5.11 -7.77 -0.51
N ASN A 93 -3.99 -7.09 -0.42
CA ASN A 93 -3.48 -6.59 0.86
C ASN A 93 -4.31 -5.41 1.42
N ARG A 94 -5.12 -4.76 0.60
CA ARG A 94 -6.08 -3.77 1.10
C ARG A 94 -7.05 -4.38 2.12
N PHE A 95 -7.46 -5.63 1.92
CA PHE A 95 -8.31 -6.34 2.86
C PHE A 95 -7.61 -6.68 4.18
N LEU A 96 -6.30 -6.83 4.16
CA LEU A 96 -5.49 -7.00 5.36
C LEU A 96 -5.26 -5.65 6.06
N LEU A 97 -4.96 -4.61 5.30
CA LEU A 97 -4.71 -3.26 5.83
C LEU A 97 -5.91 -2.71 6.61
N ILE A 98 -7.12 -2.87 6.09
CA ILE A 98 -8.32 -2.39 6.79
C ILE A 98 -8.47 -3.03 8.18
N GLN A 99 -8.04 -4.27 8.37
CA GLN A 99 -8.09 -4.93 9.68
C GLN A 99 -7.18 -4.21 10.70
N THR A 100 -6.00 -3.75 10.27
CA THR A 100 -5.10 -2.96 11.12
C THR A 100 -5.68 -1.57 11.41
N LEU A 101 -6.22 -0.90 10.38
CA LEU A 101 -6.83 0.42 10.55
C LEU A 101 -8.02 0.40 11.52
N LEU A 102 -8.86 -0.63 11.46
CA LEU A 102 -10.04 -0.77 12.30
C LEU A 102 -9.72 -1.04 13.77
N LYS A 103 -8.53 -1.54 14.11
CA LYS A 103 -8.14 -1.80 15.50
C LYS A 103 -8.14 -0.54 16.37
N ARG A 104 -7.91 0.63 15.77
CA ARG A 104 -7.87 1.92 16.47
C ARG A 104 -9.23 2.60 16.61
N GLU A 105 -10.25 2.16 15.89
CA GLU A 105 -11.59 2.74 16.03
C GLU A 105 -12.38 2.00 17.11
N PRO A 106 -12.65 2.65 18.25
CA PRO A 106 -13.34 1.99 19.37
C PRO A 106 -14.84 1.77 19.12
N ARG A 107 -15.46 2.61 18.28
CA ARG A 107 -16.91 2.59 18.05
C ARG A 107 -17.30 1.51 17.04
N ALA A 108 -18.13 0.55 17.45
CA ALA A 108 -18.53 -0.60 16.62
C ALA A 108 -19.20 -0.17 15.30
N TRP A 109 -20.10 0.81 15.35
CA TRP A 109 -20.80 1.31 14.16
C TRP A 109 -19.81 1.98 13.16
N ALA A 110 -18.84 2.75 13.68
CA ALA A 110 -17.82 3.39 12.84
C ALA A 110 -16.91 2.34 12.19
N ARG A 111 -16.51 1.30 12.91
CA ARG A 111 -15.77 0.16 12.33
C ARG A 111 -16.54 -0.51 11.20
N ALA A 112 -17.85 -0.74 11.40
CA ALA A 112 -18.70 -1.36 10.37
C ALA A 112 -18.77 -0.45 9.12
N LEU A 113 -19.03 0.84 9.30
CA LEU A 113 -19.11 1.81 8.22
C LEU A 113 -17.78 1.93 7.47
N LEU A 114 -16.66 2.07 8.18
CA LEU A 114 -15.32 2.14 7.58
C LEU A 114 -14.98 0.88 6.81
N ARG A 115 -15.35 -0.30 7.33
CA ARG A 115 -15.15 -1.57 6.63
C ARG A 115 -15.90 -1.61 5.32
N VAL A 116 -17.20 -1.31 5.36
CA VAL A 116 -18.05 -1.33 4.16
C VAL A 116 -17.57 -0.33 3.13
N SER A 117 -17.32 0.93 3.52
CA SER A 117 -16.86 1.97 2.60
C SER A 117 -15.50 1.64 1.99
N TYR A 118 -14.57 1.10 2.78
CA TYR A 118 -13.25 0.70 2.29
C TYR A 118 -13.31 -0.46 1.29
N HIS A 119 -14.16 -1.46 1.55
CA HIS A 119 -14.35 -2.56 0.61
C HIS A 119 -15.08 -2.10 -0.67
N ALA A 120 -16.09 -1.25 -0.55
CA ALA A 120 -16.75 -0.65 -1.69
C ALA A 120 -15.76 0.17 -2.55
N PHE A 121 -14.94 1.01 -1.92
CA PHE A 121 -13.90 1.75 -2.60
C PHE A 121 -12.87 0.83 -3.29
N THR A 122 -12.49 -0.27 -2.65
CA THR A 122 -11.59 -1.27 -3.27
C THR A 122 -12.24 -1.89 -4.50
N GLY A 123 -13.54 -2.22 -4.45
CA GLY A 123 -14.30 -2.69 -5.61
C GLY A 123 -14.32 -1.68 -6.76
N VAL A 124 -14.58 -0.40 -6.45
CA VAL A 124 -14.55 0.68 -7.45
C VAL A 124 -13.15 0.80 -8.08
N LEU A 125 -12.08 0.70 -7.31
CA LEU A 125 -10.72 0.71 -7.86
C LEU A 125 -10.47 -0.45 -8.81
N VAL A 126 -10.91 -1.66 -8.47
CA VAL A 126 -10.78 -2.83 -9.34
C VAL A 126 -11.54 -2.62 -10.65
N VAL A 127 -12.79 -2.18 -10.58
CA VAL A 127 -13.61 -1.90 -11.77
C VAL A 127 -12.95 -0.82 -12.63
N LYS A 128 -12.49 0.28 -12.03
CA LYS A 128 -11.76 1.34 -12.73
C LYS A 128 -10.54 0.80 -13.49
N GLU A 129 -9.74 -0.05 -12.86
CA GLU A 129 -8.56 -0.64 -13.49
C GLU A 129 -8.95 -1.61 -14.64
N MET A 130 -10.04 -2.36 -14.47
CA MET A 130 -10.56 -3.25 -15.52
C MET A 130 -11.08 -2.47 -16.73
N VAL A 131 -11.87 -1.41 -16.49
CA VAL A 131 -12.38 -0.54 -17.57
C VAL A 131 -11.21 0.12 -18.30
N ARG A 132 -10.23 0.61 -17.57
CA ARG A 132 -9.02 1.19 -18.17
C ARG A 132 -8.29 0.18 -19.05
N ALA A 133 -8.11 -1.04 -18.58
CA ALA A 133 -7.48 -2.11 -19.34
C ALA A 133 -8.25 -2.40 -20.65
N ALA A 134 -9.57 -2.41 -20.59
CA ALA A 134 -10.42 -2.64 -21.77
C ALA A 134 -10.33 -1.47 -22.77
N MET A 135 -10.34 -0.22 -22.30
CA MET A 135 -10.29 0.98 -23.16
C MET A 135 -8.99 1.10 -23.93
N PHE A 136 -7.86 0.78 -23.32
CA PHE A 136 -6.53 0.95 -23.95
C PHE A 136 -6.10 -0.25 -24.81
N LYS A 137 -6.99 -1.24 -25.04
CA LYS A 137 -6.73 -2.42 -25.87
C LYS A 137 -5.42 -3.16 -25.56
N GLU A 138 -4.79 -2.86 -24.44
CA GLU A 138 -3.63 -3.62 -24.01
C GLU A 138 -4.10 -4.99 -23.55
N LYS A 139 -3.84 -5.98 -24.40
CA LYS A 139 -4.07 -7.38 -24.04
C LYS A 139 -3.31 -7.67 -22.75
N ASN A 140 -4.01 -8.06 -21.70
CA ASN A 140 -3.46 -8.54 -20.42
C ASN A 140 -2.91 -7.49 -19.44
N LEU A 141 -3.57 -6.36 -19.25
CA LEU A 141 -3.25 -5.44 -18.15
C LEU A 141 -3.58 -5.99 -16.74
N GLY A 142 -3.32 -7.26 -16.49
CA GLY A 142 -3.45 -7.84 -15.15
C GLY A 142 -4.88 -7.96 -14.63
N VAL A 143 -5.90 -7.96 -15.50
CA VAL A 143 -7.30 -8.19 -15.07
C VAL A 143 -7.45 -9.48 -14.28
N PRO A 144 -6.87 -10.63 -14.70
CA PRO A 144 -6.90 -11.86 -13.91
C PRO A 144 -6.23 -11.71 -12.54
N ALA A 145 -5.12 -10.97 -12.47
CA ALA A 145 -4.41 -10.73 -11.22
C ALA A 145 -5.22 -9.86 -10.25
N LEU A 146 -5.88 -8.80 -10.76
CA LEU A 146 -6.78 -7.96 -9.97
C LEU A 146 -7.95 -8.76 -9.41
N TRP A 147 -8.57 -9.60 -10.24
CA TRP A 147 -9.68 -10.46 -9.84
C TRP A 147 -9.27 -11.50 -8.80
N ARG A 148 -8.11 -12.16 -9.01
CA ARG A 148 -7.56 -13.11 -8.04
C ARG A 148 -7.25 -12.42 -6.72
N GLY A 149 -6.64 -11.22 -6.76
CA GLY A 149 -6.34 -10.41 -5.56
C GLY A 149 -7.61 -10.04 -4.78
N LEU A 150 -8.68 -9.63 -5.48
CA LEU A 150 -9.98 -9.35 -4.88
C LEU A 150 -10.56 -10.60 -4.19
N LYS A 151 -10.59 -11.73 -4.90
CA LYS A 151 -11.12 -12.99 -4.40
C LYS A 151 -10.37 -13.51 -3.18
N ASP A 152 -9.04 -13.48 -3.21
CA ASP A 152 -8.21 -13.96 -2.10
C ASP A 152 -8.26 -12.99 -0.91
N GLY A 153 -8.32 -11.69 -1.16
CA GLY A 153 -8.54 -10.68 -0.13
C GLY A 153 -9.86 -10.86 0.61
N LEU A 154 -10.96 -11.06 -0.11
CA LEU A 154 -12.29 -11.35 0.47
C LEU A 154 -12.31 -12.65 1.27
N ARG A 155 -11.52 -13.65 0.86
CA ARG A 155 -11.42 -14.96 1.55
C ARG A 155 -10.41 -14.96 2.70
N GLY A 156 -9.70 -13.86 2.94
CA GLY A 156 -8.68 -13.78 3.98
C GLY A 156 -7.42 -14.62 3.70
N ARG A 157 -7.13 -14.88 2.43
CA ARG A 157 -5.93 -15.64 2.02
C ARG A 157 -4.75 -14.68 1.85
N PHE A 158 -3.89 -14.62 2.85
CA PHE A 158 -2.74 -13.73 2.90
C PHE A 158 -1.42 -14.52 2.94
N GLY A 159 -0.29 -13.82 2.73
CA GLY A 159 1.05 -14.40 2.68
C GLY A 159 1.59 -14.48 1.24
N ALA A 160 2.65 -15.25 1.04
CA ALA A 160 3.19 -15.52 -0.30
C ALA A 160 2.13 -16.18 -1.20
N MET A 161 2.25 -15.97 -2.51
CA MET A 161 1.35 -16.61 -3.46
C MET A 161 1.62 -18.12 -3.46
N SER A 162 0.61 -18.90 -3.08
CA SER A 162 0.67 -20.37 -3.33
C SER A 162 0.50 -20.62 -4.84
N ASN A 163 1.38 -21.42 -5.38
CA ASN A 163 1.30 -21.90 -6.76
C ASN A 163 0.01 -22.64 -7.03
#